data_07b19d91650ea0364b2f28bbeb80e588
#
_entry.id   07b19d91650ea0364b2f28bbeb80e588
#
_cell.length_a   1.000
_cell.length_b   1.000
_cell.length_c   1.000
_cell.angle_alpha   90.00
_cell.angle_beta   90.00
_cell.angle_gamma   90.00
#
_symmetry.space_group_name_H-M   'P 1'
#
loop_
_entity.id
_entity.type
_entity.pdbx_description
1 polymer ?
#
loop_
_entity_poly.entity_id
_entity_poly.type
_entity_poly.pdbx_seq_one_letter_code
_entity_poly.pdbx_strand_id
1 'polypeptide(L)'
;MEKISDDVTKGASKSAARAMLRAVGLEDDDFNKFQVGVVSAGNEVTPCNLTGPELSEFAKKGVNGPDSAALIFSTIAVSDGISMGHEGMRASLVSREVIADSVELVMHAERFDGMVTIAGCDKSLPGMLMAAGRINRPAIFLYGGSSLPGVYNGKDISIVDVFEGIGAFEKGIISEEELYKIECAACPGVGSCAGMFTANTMASVGEAIGMSLPGTAAIPAEDAQLRDAAVESGKQLNYLLKNNIKPSDIMTQDAFTNAITTVLALGGSTNAVLHLLAIAYETGVELSIDKFDQLSRNVPHLADMKPFGKYHMVNLNEIGGVPVVSKILLENKLINPDCMTVTGRTVGENLEKVQIPKNQNVISFPDNPYQMRVALQSLKVH
;
A
#
# COMPACT_ATOMS: atom_id res chain seq x y z
N MET A 1 -5.79 10.06 -25.02
CA MET A 1 -6.83 10.39 -24.01
C MET A 1 -7.14 11.88 -24.15
N GLU A 2 -8.42 12.24 -24.11
CA GLU A 2 -8.84 13.64 -23.94
C GLU A 2 -8.47 14.09 -22.54
N LYS A 3 -7.80 15.26 -22.42
CA LYS A 3 -7.35 15.74 -21.13
C LYS A 3 -8.52 16.38 -20.38
N ILE A 4 -8.79 15.90 -19.18
CA ILE A 4 -9.82 16.44 -18.29
C ILE A 4 -9.39 17.83 -17.80
N SER A 5 -8.07 18.02 -17.63
CA SER A 5 -7.48 19.30 -17.23
C SER A 5 -7.70 20.42 -18.24
N ASP A 6 -8.09 20.14 -19.48
CA ASP A 6 -8.47 21.17 -20.45
C ASP A 6 -9.65 22.03 -19.96
N ASP A 7 -10.48 21.48 -19.05
CA ASP A 7 -11.57 22.21 -18.38
C ASP A 7 -11.09 23.40 -17.52
N VAL A 8 -9.85 23.42 -17.09
CA VAL A 8 -9.26 24.49 -16.28
C VAL A 8 -8.08 25.19 -16.97
N THR A 9 -7.51 24.59 -18.04
CA THR A 9 -6.31 25.12 -18.71
C THR A 9 -6.60 25.76 -20.05
N LYS A 10 -7.69 25.43 -20.76
CA LYS A 10 -7.94 25.86 -22.14
C LYS A 10 -9.04 26.92 -22.28
N GLY A 11 -8.82 27.85 -23.22
CA GLY A 11 -9.79 28.89 -23.59
C GLY A 11 -9.73 30.16 -22.72
N ALA A 12 -10.27 31.25 -23.23
CA ALA A 12 -10.26 32.55 -22.56
C ALA A 12 -11.08 32.57 -21.26
N SER A 13 -12.19 31.79 -21.22
CA SER A 13 -13.05 31.66 -20.03
C SER A 13 -12.32 31.04 -18.82
N LYS A 14 -11.17 30.38 -19.01
CA LYS A 14 -10.37 29.74 -17.96
C LYS A 14 -9.17 30.57 -17.51
N SER A 15 -9.10 31.86 -17.92
CA SER A 15 -8.01 32.75 -17.52
C SER A 15 -7.89 32.91 -16.00
N ALA A 16 -9.01 32.93 -15.28
CA ALA A 16 -8.99 33.00 -13.81
C ALA A 16 -8.37 31.75 -13.19
N ALA A 17 -8.74 30.54 -13.65
CA ALA A 17 -8.15 29.30 -13.20
C ALA A 17 -6.63 29.25 -13.47
N ARG A 18 -6.20 29.62 -14.69
CA ARG A 18 -4.78 29.69 -15.03
C ARG A 18 -4.02 30.72 -14.20
N ALA A 19 -4.64 31.85 -13.86
CA ALA A 19 -4.01 32.84 -12.99
C ALA A 19 -3.70 32.25 -11.59
N MET A 20 -4.62 31.46 -11.02
CA MET A 20 -4.40 30.76 -9.75
C MET A 20 -3.35 29.65 -9.89
N LEU A 21 -3.37 28.90 -11.00
CA LEU A 21 -2.39 27.85 -11.26
C LEU A 21 -0.97 28.42 -11.45
N ARG A 22 -0.84 29.64 -12.02
CA ARG A 22 0.45 30.36 -12.07
C ARG A 22 0.94 30.73 -10.67
N ALA A 23 0.06 31.10 -9.76
CA ALA A 23 0.44 31.45 -8.40
C ALA A 23 1.00 30.25 -7.61
N VAL A 24 0.66 29.01 -8.01
CA VAL A 24 1.25 27.78 -7.46
C VAL A 24 2.41 27.23 -8.29
N GLY A 25 2.91 28.01 -9.28
CA GLY A 25 4.16 27.74 -9.99
C GLY A 25 4.04 27.08 -11.36
N LEU A 26 2.82 26.94 -11.94
CA LEU A 26 2.70 26.46 -13.32
C LEU A 26 2.97 27.57 -14.33
N GLU A 27 3.64 27.22 -15.43
CA GLU A 27 4.01 28.10 -16.51
C GLU A 27 3.18 27.83 -17.79
N ASP A 28 3.41 28.64 -18.86
CA ASP A 28 2.65 28.52 -20.10
C ASP A 28 2.70 27.16 -20.74
N ASP A 29 3.86 26.52 -20.74
CA ASP A 29 4.02 25.18 -21.31
C ASP A 29 3.29 24.11 -20.51
N ASP A 30 3.16 24.29 -19.18
CA ASP A 30 2.49 23.31 -18.30
C ASP A 30 0.99 23.18 -18.60
N PHE A 31 0.34 24.25 -19.09
CA PHE A 31 -1.07 24.18 -19.48
C PHE A 31 -1.34 23.31 -20.71
N ASN A 32 -0.29 22.87 -21.40
CA ASN A 32 -0.39 21.93 -22.52
C ASN A 32 -0.16 20.46 -22.10
N LYS A 33 0.32 20.25 -20.87
CA LYS A 33 0.65 18.93 -20.30
C LYS A 33 -0.56 18.30 -19.60
N PHE A 34 -0.46 16.99 -19.27
CA PHE A 34 -1.35 16.38 -18.31
C PHE A 34 -1.14 17.00 -16.94
N GLN A 35 -2.22 17.33 -16.24
CA GLN A 35 -2.17 17.80 -14.86
C GLN A 35 -2.32 16.62 -13.92
N VAL A 36 -1.34 16.41 -13.04
CA VAL A 36 -1.26 15.24 -12.18
C VAL A 36 -1.34 15.64 -10.71
N GLY A 37 -2.22 14.98 -9.94
CA GLY A 37 -2.24 15.07 -8.50
C GLY A 37 -1.24 14.08 -7.88
N VAL A 38 -0.31 14.55 -7.05
CA VAL A 38 0.46 13.70 -6.16
C VAL A 38 -0.12 13.86 -4.77
N VAL A 39 -0.78 12.81 -4.27
CA VAL A 39 -1.48 12.88 -3.00
C VAL A 39 -0.84 11.95 -1.97
N SER A 40 -0.59 12.47 -0.77
CA SER A 40 -0.11 11.66 0.35
C SER A 40 -0.96 11.85 1.59
N ALA A 41 -1.00 10.80 2.44
CA ALA A 41 -1.50 10.87 3.81
C ALA A 41 -0.42 11.37 4.80
N GLY A 42 0.56 12.14 4.29
CA GLY A 42 1.73 12.61 5.02
C GLY A 42 1.37 13.53 6.17
N ASN A 43 1.88 13.25 7.37
CA ASN A 43 1.72 14.07 8.58
C ASN A 43 2.75 13.68 9.66
N GLU A 44 2.83 14.48 10.74
CA GLU A 44 3.72 14.26 11.88
C GLU A 44 3.06 13.56 13.07
N VAL A 45 1.74 13.24 13.00
CA VAL A 45 1.00 12.64 14.10
C VAL A 45 1.11 11.12 14.18
N THR A 46 1.74 10.49 13.18
CA THR A 46 2.01 9.05 13.15
C THR A 46 3.30 8.74 12.41
N PRO A 47 4.17 7.86 12.93
CA PRO A 47 5.42 7.50 12.26
C PRO A 47 5.20 6.87 10.88
N CYS A 48 4.06 6.23 10.67
CA CYS A 48 3.70 5.56 9.41
C CYS A 48 3.65 6.50 8.20
N ASN A 49 3.38 7.78 8.41
CA ASN A 49 3.16 8.75 7.32
C ASN A 49 4.19 9.89 7.29
N LEU A 50 5.21 9.85 8.15
CA LEU A 50 6.27 10.86 8.19
C LEU A 50 7.04 10.98 6.86
N THR A 51 7.21 9.90 6.12
CA THR A 51 7.87 9.90 4.81
C THR A 51 7.01 10.48 3.69
N GLY A 52 5.70 10.62 3.90
CA GLY A 52 4.74 11.03 2.86
C GLY A 52 5.09 12.34 2.13
N PRO A 53 5.42 13.44 2.85
CA PRO A 53 5.80 14.70 2.21
C PRO A 53 7.06 14.57 1.33
N GLU A 54 8.10 13.91 1.85
CA GLU A 54 9.35 13.67 1.12
C GLU A 54 9.10 12.83 -0.14
N LEU A 55 8.40 11.70 -0.01
CA LEU A 55 8.08 10.82 -1.13
C LEU A 55 7.23 11.52 -2.19
N SER A 56 6.36 12.46 -1.77
CA SER A 56 5.57 13.27 -2.71
C SER A 56 6.46 14.13 -3.61
N GLU A 57 7.52 14.72 -3.06
CA GLU A 57 8.48 15.49 -3.85
C GLU A 57 9.27 14.61 -4.83
N PHE A 58 9.66 13.39 -4.42
CA PHE A 58 10.32 12.44 -5.32
C PHE A 58 9.37 11.94 -6.42
N ALA A 59 8.13 11.62 -6.09
CA ALA A 59 7.12 11.22 -7.07
C ALA A 59 6.84 12.36 -8.06
N LYS A 60 6.72 13.61 -7.57
CA LYS A 60 6.58 14.82 -8.41
C LYS A 60 7.74 14.97 -9.39
N LYS A 61 8.99 14.72 -8.95
CA LYS A 61 10.16 14.72 -9.86
C LYS A 61 10.01 13.69 -10.97
N GLY A 62 9.49 12.51 -10.66
CA GLY A 62 9.25 11.44 -11.63
C GLY A 62 8.15 11.79 -12.63
N VAL A 63 7.09 12.47 -12.19
CA VAL A 63 5.97 12.90 -13.04
C VAL A 63 6.37 14.07 -13.95
N ASN A 64 7.03 15.08 -13.41
CA ASN A 64 7.35 16.31 -14.13
C ASN A 64 8.26 16.05 -15.32
N GLY A 65 7.83 16.52 -16.49
CA GLY A 65 8.55 16.33 -17.74
C GLY A 65 7.88 17.03 -18.91
N PRO A 66 8.18 16.56 -20.13
CA PRO A 66 7.61 17.19 -21.34
C PRO A 66 6.10 16.98 -21.47
N ASP A 67 5.54 15.92 -20.87
CA ASP A 67 4.16 15.51 -21.09
C ASP A 67 3.24 15.78 -19.89
N SER A 68 3.80 15.95 -18.70
CA SER A 68 3.03 16.09 -17.45
C SER A 68 3.60 17.13 -16.50
N ALA A 69 2.71 17.76 -15.73
CA ALA A 69 3.01 18.67 -14.63
C ALA A 69 2.25 18.23 -13.38
N ALA A 70 2.94 18.12 -12.24
CA ALA A 70 2.40 17.61 -11.00
C ALA A 70 2.25 18.69 -9.93
N LEU A 71 1.12 18.64 -9.23
CA LEU A 71 0.86 19.39 -8.00
C LEU A 71 0.65 18.42 -6.84
N ILE A 72 1.21 18.78 -5.68
CA ILE A 72 1.10 17.99 -4.46
C ILE A 72 -0.08 18.48 -3.64
N PHE A 73 -0.87 17.54 -3.10
CA PHE A 73 -1.85 17.82 -2.06
C PHE A 73 -1.88 16.70 -1.03
N SER A 74 -2.53 16.91 0.10
CA SER A 74 -2.53 15.96 1.20
C SER A 74 -3.95 15.59 1.64
N THR A 75 -4.10 14.39 2.21
CA THR A 75 -5.28 13.94 2.94
C THR A 75 -4.90 13.61 4.37
N ILE A 76 -5.89 13.26 5.20
CA ILE A 76 -5.69 12.88 6.59
C ILE A 76 -5.11 11.48 6.75
N ALA A 77 -4.58 11.19 7.94
CA ALA A 77 -4.39 9.84 8.44
C ALA A 77 -4.70 9.75 9.93
N VAL A 78 -5.15 8.56 10.36
CA VAL A 78 -5.33 8.20 11.78
C VAL A 78 -4.43 7.01 12.07
N SER A 79 -3.71 7.04 13.20
CA SER A 79 -2.87 5.92 13.63
C SER A 79 -3.68 4.95 14.48
N ASP A 80 -3.86 3.73 13.97
CA ASP A 80 -4.50 2.65 14.73
C ASP A 80 -3.69 2.30 15.98
N GLY A 81 -2.36 2.30 15.90
CA GLY A 81 -1.49 1.99 17.03
C GLY A 81 -1.59 2.98 18.17
N ILE A 82 -1.74 4.28 17.88
CA ILE A 82 -1.91 5.33 18.91
C ILE A 82 -3.33 5.34 19.47
N SER A 83 -4.34 5.09 18.62
CA SER A 83 -5.75 5.14 19.05
C SER A 83 -6.26 3.83 19.66
N MET A 84 -5.46 2.78 19.69
CA MET A 84 -5.84 1.48 20.24
C MET A 84 -6.10 1.56 21.74
N GLY A 85 -7.19 0.92 22.19
CA GLY A 85 -7.54 0.81 23.59
C GLY A 85 -8.30 2.00 24.18
N HIS A 86 -8.63 3.04 23.41
CA HIS A 86 -9.43 4.18 23.85
C HIS A 86 -10.46 4.64 22.81
N GLU A 87 -11.30 5.62 23.15
CA GLU A 87 -12.42 6.13 22.32
C GLU A 87 -11.96 6.60 20.92
N GLY A 88 -10.73 7.07 20.75
CA GLY A 88 -10.17 7.50 19.47
C GLY A 88 -10.18 6.40 18.39
N MET A 89 -10.18 5.13 18.79
CA MET A 89 -10.23 4.00 17.85
C MET A 89 -11.50 3.98 16.98
N ARG A 90 -12.59 4.62 17.43
CA ARG A 90 -13.83 4.77 16.64
C ARG A 90 -13.63 5.60 15.37
N ALA A 91 -12.63 6.49 15.34
CA ALA A 91 -12.29 7.28 14.17
C ALA A 91 -11.49 6.48 13.11
N SER A 92 -10.89 5.35 13.49
CA SER A 92 -9.97 4.60 12.63
C SER A 92 -10.63 4.15 11.33
N LEU A 93 -11.67 3.31 11.36
CA LEU A 93 -12.30 2.80 10.14
C LEU A 93 -12.96 3.91 9.31
N VAL A 94 -13.56 4.89 9.98
CA VAL A 94 -14.22 6.05 9.33
C VAL A 94 -13.19 6.87 8.53
N SER A 95 -11.95 6.97 8.98
CA SER A 95 -10.91 7.72 8.27
C SER A 95 -10.63 7.18 6.88
N ARG A 96 -10.83 5.89 6.62
CA ARG A 96 -10.68 5.28 5.29
C ARG A 96 -11.61 5.92 4.26
N GLU A 97 -12.88 6.10 4.63
CA GLU A 97 -13.89 6.75 3.76
C GLU A 97 -13.53 8.23 3.54
N VAL A 98 -13.22 8.95 4.62
CA VAL A 98 -12.84 10.38 4.53
C VAL A 98 -11.61 10.58 3.65
N ILE A 99 -10.63 9.67 3.71
CA ILE A 99 -9.45 9.70 2.83
C ILE A 99 -9.88 9.55 1.37
N ALA A 100 -10.69 8.53 1.05
CA ALA A 100 -11.17 8.31 -0.31
C ALA A 100 -11.98 9.51 -0.81
N ASP A 101 -12.90 10.03 -0.02
CA ASP A 101 -13.74 11.17 -0.35
C ASP A 101 -12.92 12.45 -0.58
N SER A 102 -11.95 12.74 0.29
CA SER A 102 -11.11 13.94 0.17
C SER A 102 -10.24 13.91 -1.09
N VAL A 103 -9.69 12.75 -1.44
CA VAL A 103 -8.92 12.59 -2.67
C VAL A 103 -9.82 12.78 -3.90
N GLU A 104 -10.99 12.15 -3.89
CA GLU A 104 -11.98 12.28 -4.98
C GLU A 104 -12.37 13.75 -5.19
N LEU A 105 -12.71 14.48 -4.12
CA LEU A 105 -13.11 15.88 -4.19
C LEU A 105 -12.04 16.74 -4.85
N VAL A 106 -10.78 16.61 -4.45
CA VAL A 106 -9.68 17.40 -5.03
C VAL A 106 -9.44 17.00 -6.49
N MET A 107 -9.38 15.70 -6.79
CA MET A 107 -9.18 15.21 -8.16
C MET A 107 -10.28 15.66 -9.12
N HIS A 108 -11.52 15.76 -8.65
CA HIS A 108 -12.64 16.25 -9.45
C HIS A 108 -12.66 17.78 -9.57
N ALA A 109 -12.46 18.50 -8.47
CA ALA A 109 -12.53 19.97 -8.45
C ALA A 109 -11.41 20.61 -9.28
N GLU A 110 -10.18 20.12 -9.09
CA GLU A 110 -9.00 20.64 -9.77
C GLU A 110 -8.74 20.00 -11.15
N ARG A 111 -9.60 19.06 -11.56
CA ARG A 111 -9.62 18.42 -12.89
C ARG A 111 -8.31 17.69 -13.24
N PHE A 112 -7.66 17.05 -12.27
CA PHE A 112 -6.45 16.27 -12.55
C PHE A 112 -6.71 15.09 -13.49
N ASP A 113 -5.78 14.82 -14.42
CA ASP A 113 -5.86 13.77 -15.42
C ASP A 113 -5.45 12.39 -14.86
N GLY A 114 -4.64 12.37 -13.82
CA GLY A 114 -4.18 11.16 -13.14
C GLY A 114 -3.54 11.46 -11.81
N MET A 115 -3.15 10.42 -11.07
CA MET A 115 -2.60 10.60 -9.73
C MET A 115 -1.55 9.57 -9.32
N VAL A 116 -0.60 10.01 -8.47
CA VAL A 116 0.22 9.15 -7.62
C VAL A 116 -0.36 9.22 -6.22
N THR A 117 -0.69 8.09 -5.62
CA THR A 117 -1.19 8.03 -4.25
C THR A 117 -0.14 7.41 -3.33
N ILE A 118 0.13 8.05 -2.18
CA ILE A 118 1.17 7.64 -1.22
C ILE A 118 0.55 7.48 0.16
N ALA A 119 0.70 6.31 0.77
CA ALA A 119 0.11 6.01 2.07
C ALA A 119 0.96 5.07 2.92
N GLY A 120 0.88 5.20 4.24
CA GLY A 120 1.69 4.44 5.19
C GLY A 120 0.93 3.78 6.34
N CYS A 121 -0.34 4.07 6.58
CA CYS A 121 -1.07 3.57 7.77
C CYS A 121 -2.28 2.71 7.38
N ASP A 122 -2.77 1.93 8.34
CA ASP A 122 -3.79 0.88 8.19
C ASP A 122 -4.99 1.27 7.32
N LYS A 123 -5.50 2.47 7.49
CA LYS A 123 -6.70 2.95 6.78
C LYS A 123 -6.38 3.83 5.58
N SER A 124 -5.19 4.45 5.54
CA SER A 124 -4.79 5.29 4.42
C SER A 124 -4.47 4.49 3.15
N LEU A 125 -3.86 3.28 3.29
CA LEU A 125 -3.60 2.44 2.14
C LEU A 125 -4.90 2.03 1.41
N PRO A 126 -5.88 1.39 2.10
CA PRO A 126 -7.13 1.04 1.43
C PRO A 126 -7.93 2.27 0.99
N GLY A 127 -7.92 3.38 1.72
CA GLY A 127 -8.58 4.63 1.31
C GLY A 127 -8.04 5.18 -0.01
N MET A 128 -6.72 5.14 -0.22
CA MET A 128 -6.09 5.54 -1.49
C MET A 128 -6.44 4.59 -2.64
N LEU A 129 -6.49 3.28 -2.40
CA LEU A 129 -6.90 2.31 -3.41
C LEU A 129 -8.39 2.44 -3.76
N MET A 130 -9.26 2.73 -2.78
CA MET A 130 -10.67 3.05 -3.00
C MET A 130 -10.82 4.32 -3.87
N ALA A 131 -10.09 5.39 -3.54
CA ALA A 131 -10.09 6.61 -4.34
C ALA A 131 -9.64 6.34 -5.78
N ALA A 132 -8.59 5.53 -5.98
CA ALA A 132 -8.12 5.16 -7.31
C ALA A 132 -9.20 4.43 -8.11
N GLY A 133 -9.87 3.46 -7.51
CA GLY A 133 -10.97 2.71 -8.14
C GLY A 133 -12.16 3.58 -8.50
N ARG A 134 -12.62 4.40 -7.56
CA ARG A 134 -13.79 5.28 -7.69
C ARG A 134 -13.59 6.36 -8.77
N ILE A 135 -12.44 7.03 -8.77
CA ILE A 135 -12.10 8.09 -9.72
C ILE A 135 -11.82 7.53 -11.12
N ASN A 136 -11.27 6.34 -11.19
CA ASN A 136 -10.96 5.59 -12.40
C ASN A 136 -10.22 6.42 -13.48
N ARG A 137 -9.23 7.19 -13.06
CA ARG A 137 -8.24 7.88 -13.90
C ARG A 137 -6.90 7.17 -13.74
N PRO A 138 -5.97 7.27 -14.72
CA PRO A 138 -4.64 6.67 -14.57
C PRO A 138 -4.05 6.96 -13.20
N ALA A 139 -3.71 5.91 -12.45
CA ALA A 139 -3.27 6.01 -11.07
C ALA A 139 -2.20 4.96 -10.76
N ILE A 140 -1.29 5.30 -9.87
CA ILE A 140 -0.31 4.38 -9.31
C ILE A 140 -0.24 4.58 -7.79
N PHE A 141 -0.14 3.48 -7.07
CA PHE A 141 -0.06 3.47 -5.62
C PHE A 141 1.37 3.21 -5.16
N LEU A 142 1.85 4.00 -4.19
CA LEU A 142 3.14 3.84 -3.53
C LEU A 142 2.95 3.68 -2.02
N TYR A 143 3.55 2.65 -1.47
CA TYR A 143 3.61 2.44 -0.04
C TYR A 143 4.68 3.32 0.61
N GLY A 144 4.39 3.90 1.79
CA GLY A 144 5.31 4.76 2.54
C GLY A 144 6.43 4.02 3.28
N GLY A 145 6.48 2.69 3.18
CA GLY A 145 7.51 1.83 3.75
C GLY A 145 7.22 1.34 5.17
N SER A 146 7.78 0.18 5.53
CA SER A 146 7.74 -0.37 6.87
C SER A 146 8.85 0.22 7.75
N SER A 147 8.65 0.27 9.07
CA SER A 147 9.74 0.54 10.01
C SER A 147 10.70 -0.64 10.08
N LEU A 148 11.93 -0.38 10.45
CA LEU A 148 12.83 -1.43 10.90
C LEU A 148 12.39 -1.96 12.27
N PRO A 149 12.67 -3.22 12.61
CA PRO A 149 12.50 -3.70 13.98
C PRO A 149 13.49 -2.99 14.91
N GLY A 150 13.10 -2.80 16.16
CA GLY A 150 14.02 -2.41 17.21
C GLY A 150 14.84 -3.59 17.71
N VAL A 151 15.81 -3.32 18.58
CA VAL A 151 16.64 -4.38 19.18
C VAL A 151 16.61 -4.26 20.70
N TYR A 152 16.21 -5.34 21.38
CA TYR A 152 16.27 -5.46 22.83
C TYR A 152 16.84 -6.82 23.26
N ASN A 153 17.86 -6.81 24.12
CA ASN A 153 18.55 -8.01 24.56
C ASN A 153 19.05 -8.92 23.41
N GLY A 154 19.52 -8.29 22.30
CA GLY A 154 20.02 -9.01 21.12
C GLY A 154 18.97 -9.69 20.27
N LYS A 155 17.69 -9.36 20.46
CA LYS A 155 16.56 -9.85 19.67
C LYS A 155 15.85 -8.69 18.97
N ASP A 156 15.39 -8.95 17.76
CA ASP A 156 14.53 -8.03 17.05
C ASP A 156 13.15 -7.97 17.73
N ILE A 157 12.70 -6.74 18.02
CA ILE A 157 11.42 -6.45 18.64
C ILE A 157 10.62 -5.43 17.82
N SER A 158 9.33 -5.37 18.07
CA SER A 158 8.41 -4.45 17.42
C SER A 158 7.31 -4.01 18.39
N ILE A 159 6.32 -3.27 17.93
CA ILE A 159 5.17 -2.85 18.74
C ILE A 159 4.43 -4.04 19.39
N VAL A 160 4.49 -5.25 18.82
CA VAL A 160 3.90 -6.46 19.42
C VAL A 160 4.54 -6.75 20.76
N ASP A 161 5.87 -6.67 20.80
CA ASP A 161 6.65 -6.95 22.01
C ASP A 161 6.32 -5.96 23.14
N VAL A 162 5.89 -4.72 22.78
CA VAL A 162 5.37 -3.75 23.76
C VAL A 162 4.02 -4.21 24.31
N PHE A 163 3.09 -4.66 23.45
CA PHE A 163 1.79 -5.17 23.91
C PHE A 163 1.94 -6.42 24.78
N GLU A 164 2.82 -7.34 24.40
CA GLU A 164 3.16 -8.51 25.24
C GLU A 164 3.80 -8.10 26.55
N GLY A 165 4.68 -7.07 26.53
CA GLY A 165 5.32 -6.48 27.69
C GLY A 165 4.32 -5.86 28.67
N ILE A 166 3.29 -5.16 28.17
CA ILE A 166 2.20 -4.63 29.02
C ILE A 166 1.50 -5.78 29.76
N GLY A 167 1.14 -6.86 29.03
CA GLY A 167 0.51 -8.02 29.65
C GLY A 167 1.41 -8.74 30.67
N ALA A 168 2.72 -8.78 30.42
CA ALA A 168 3.70 -9.34 31.36
C ALA A 168 3.87 -8.46 32.61
N PHE A 169 3.88 -7.14 32.45
CA PHE A 169 3.93 -6.18 33.55
C PHE A 169 2.69 -6.27 34.44
N GLU A 170 1.49 -6.30 33.87
CA GLU A 170 0.24 -6.46 34.61
C GLU A 170 0.18 -7.72 35.45
N LYS A 171 0.88 -8.79 35.00
CA LYS A 171 1.01 -10.05 35.74
C LYS A 171 2.18 -10.08 36.70
N GLY A 172 2.96 -9.00 36.82
CA GLY A 172 4.13 -8.89 37.67
C GLY A 172 5.33 -9.76 37.22
N ILE A 173 5.38 -10.15 35.94
CA ILE A 173 6.45 -10.98 35.36
C ILE A 173 7.69 -10.12 35.07
N ILE A 174 7.48 -8.87 34.60
CA ILE A 174 8.54 -7.89 34.36
C ILE A 174 8.30 -6.63 35.21
N SER A 175 9.35 -5.85 35.44
CA SER A 175 9.27 -4.57 36.11
C SER A 175 8.85 -3.44 35.18
N GLU A 176 8.39 -2.31 35.73
CA GLU A 176 8.11 -1.09 34.98
C GLU A 176 9.36 -0.58 34.24
N GLU A 177 10.53 -0.69 34.85
CA GLU A 177 11.81 -0.33 34.23
C GLU A 177 12.09 -1.19 32.98
N GLU A 178 11.79 -2.47 33.02
CA GLU A 178 11.97 -3.36 31.88
C GLU A 178 10.96 -3.08 30.78
N LEU A 179 9.70 -2.84 31.11
CA LEU A 179 8.68 -2.40 30.15
C LEU A 179 9.11 -1.11 29.44
N TYR A 180 9.61 -0.12 30.19
CA TYR A 180 10.12 1.13 29.64
C TYR A 180 11.29 0.93 28.66
N LYS A 181 12.20 -0.01 28.93
CA LYS A 181 13.29 -0.34 28.00
C LYS A 181 12.77 -0.96 26.70
N ILE A 182 11.76 -1.82 26.78
CA ILE A 182 11.08 -2.41 25.59
C ILE A 182 10.40 -1.30 24.80
N GLU A 183 9.66 -0.41 25.46
CA GLU A 183 8.98 0.74 24.84
C GLU A 183 9.97 1.61 24.05
N CYS A 184 11.10 1.98 24.66
CA CYS A 184 12.10 2.85 24.03
C CYS A 184 12.78 2.19 22.82
N ALA A 185 12.85 0.87 22.78
CA ALA A 185 13.55 0.14 21.73
C ALA A 185 12.67 -0.32 20.57
N ALA A 186 11.34 -0.46 20.77
CA ALA A 186 10.48 -1.20 19.86
C ALA A 186 10.19 -0.50 18.52
N CYS A 187 10.20 0.85 18.50
CA CYS A 187 9.90 1.65 17.30
C CYS A 187 11.04 2.64 17.04
N PRO A 188 12.16 2.20 16.45
CA PRO A 188 13.40 3.00 16.36
C PRO A 188 13.35 4.13 15.34
N GLY A 189 12.39 4.13 14.40
CA GLY A 189 12.36 5.10 13.31
C GLY A 189 11.00 5.24 12.63
N VAL A 190 11.03 5.81 11.43
CA VAL A 190 9.84 6.08 10.60
C VAL A 190 9.32 4.82 9.93
N GLY A 191 8.09 4.87 9.46
CA GLY A 191 7.44 3.80 8.70
C GLY A 191 6.28 3.15 9.43
N SER A 192 5.57 2.29 8.72
CA SER A 192 4.50 1.46 9.28
C SER A 192 5.09 0.34 10.15
N CYS A 193 4.24 -0.34 10.93
CA CYS A 193 4.70 -1.43 11.80
C CYS A 193 5.60 -2.44 11.06
N ALA A 194 6.66 -2.92 11.73
CA ALA A 194 7.64 -3.82 11.10
C ALA A 194 7.10 -5.20 10.70
N GLY A 195 6.02 -5.67 11.32
CA GLY A 195 5.40 -7.00 11.03
C GLY A 195 4.31 -6.94 9.96
N MET A 196 3.78 -8.12 9.58
CA MET A 196 2.70 -8.29 8.60
C MET A 196 1.34 -7.93 9.21
N PHE A 197 1.22 -6.69 9.72
CA PHE A 197 -0.04 -6.11 10.16
C PHE A 197 -0.81 -5.53 8.97
N THR A 198 -1.86 -4.75 9.24
CA THR A 198 -2.76 -4.26 8.21
C THR A 198 -2.06 -3.39 7.17
N ALA A 199 -1.16 -2.48 7.57
CA ALA A 199 -0.45 -1.61 6.63
C ALA A 199 0.40 -2.42 5.64
N ASN A 200 1.24 -3.34 6.13
CA ASN A 200 2.08 -4.19 5.27
C ASN A 200 1.26 -5.19 4.45
N THR A 201 0.15 -5.69 5.01
CA THR A 201 -0.81 -6.52 4.26
C THR A 201 -1.40 -5.74 3.09
N MET A 202 -1.86 -4.50 3.32
CA MET A 202 -2.45 -3.69 2.25
C MET A 202 -1.41 -3.15 1.26
N ALA A 203 -0.15 -2.96 1.67
CA ALA A 203 0.95 -2.70 0.75
C ALA A 203 1.17 -3.91 -0.19
N SER A 204 1.22 -5.13 0.38
CA SER A 204 1.34 -6.37 -0.39
C SER A 204 0.13 -6.58 -1.33
N VAL A 205 -1.09 -6.21 -0.88
CA VAL A 205 -2.29 -6.18 -1.72
C VAL A 205 -2.13 -5.20 -2.88
N GLY A 206 -1.66 -3.97 -2.62
CA GLY A 206 -1.44 -2.96 -3.68
C GLY A 206 -0.51 -3.46 -4.79
N GLU A 207 0.51 -4.22 -4.43
CA GLU A 207 1.42 -4.85 -5.38
C GLU A 207 0.78 -6.06 -6.08
N ALA A 208 0.16 -6.96 -5.32
CA ALA A 208 -0.44 -8.18 -5.86
C ALA A 208 -1.64 -7.92 -6.77
N ILE A 209 -2.42 -6.85 -6.51
CA ILE A 209 -3.52 -6.43 -7.38
C ILE A 209 -3.03 -5.69 -8.63
N GLY A 210 -1.74 -5.33 -8.68
CA GLY A 210 -1.11 -4.68 -9.81
C GLY A 210 -1.08 -3.15 -9.79
N MET A 211 -1.47 -2.50 -8.68
CA MET A 211 -1.53 -1.02 -8.55
C MET A 211 -0.21 -0.37 -8.12
N SER A 212 0.78 -1.16 -7.69
CA SER A 212 2.13 -0.70 -7.32
C SER A 212 3.19 -1.32 -8.23
N LEU A 213 4.35 -0.68 -8.31
CA LEU A 213 5.51 -1.28 -8.96
C LEU A 213 5.96 -2.55 -8.20
N PRO A 214 6.34 -3.63 -8.92
CA PRO A 214 6.83 -4.84 -8.28
C PRO A 214 8.05 -4.59 -7.37
N GLY A 215 8.02 -5.17 -6.16
CA GLY A 215 9.11 -5.09 -5.19
C GLY A 215 9.04 -3.87 -4.27
N THR A 216 8.04 -3.00 -4.40
CA THR A 216 7.97 -1.77 -3.59
C THR A 216 7.25 -1.95 -2.25
N ALA A 217 6.44 -3.00 -2.10
CA ALA A 217 5.61 -3.21 -0.90
C ALA A 217 6.39 -3.57 0.36
N ALA A 218 7.63 -4.07 0.24
CA ALA A 218 8.43 -4.50 1.38
C ALA A 218 9.61 -3.58 1.70
N ILE A 219 9.83 -2.52 0.93
CA ILE A 219 10.96 -1.60 1.13
C ILE A 219 10.79 -0.87 2.48
N PRO A 220 11.82 -0.88 3.36
CA PRO A 220 11.77 -0.10 4.59
C PRO A 220 11.68 1.41 4.32
N ALA A 221 11.01 2.14 5.21
CA ALA A 221 10.79 3.58 5.06
C ALA A 221 12.09 4.41 5.04
N GLU A 222 13.12 3.93 5.72
CA GLU A 222 14.44 4.59 5.78
C GLU A 222 15.34 4.24 4.59
N ASP A 223 15.01 3.22 3.79
CA ASP A 223 15.84 2.80 2.66
C ASP A 223 15.76 3.81 1.51
N ALA A 224 16.93 4.15 0.94
CA ALA A 224 17.03 5.04 -0.21
C ALA A 224 16.27 4.52 -1.44
N GLN A 225 16.14 3.20 -1.60
CA GLN A 225 15.37 2.57 -2.68
C GLN A 225 13.90 3.01 -2.69
N LEU A 226 13.33 3.40 -1.54
CA LEU A 226 11.97 3.91 -1.48
C LEU A 226 11.83 5.27 -2.21
N ARG A 227 12.84 6.13 -2.14
CA ARG A 227 12.90 7.40 -2.86
C ARG A 227 13.00 7.15 -4.37
N ASP A 228 13.82 6.20 -4.78
CA ASP A 228 13.91 5.78 -6.18
C ASP A 228 12.58 5.19 -6.66
N ALA A 229 11.91 4.36 -5.86
CA ALA A 229 10.59 3.82 -6.16
C ALA A 229 9.53 4.94 -6.34
N ALA A 230 9.62 6.03 -5.57
CA ALA A 230 8.74 7.19 -5.74
C ALA A 230 8.97 7.89 -7.07
N VAL A 231 10.22 8.12 -7.46
CA VAL A 231 10.56 8.68 -8.78
C VAL A 231 10.06 7.78 -9.91
N GLU A 232 10.33 6.47 -9.82
CA GLU A 232 9.90 5.52 -10.85
C GLU A 232 8.37 5.40 -10.93
N SER A 233 7.66 5.48 -9.80
CA SER A 233 6.20 5.54 -9.78
C SER A 233 5.67 6.77 -10.54
N GLY A 234 6.29 7.93 -10.33
CA GLY A 234 5.96 9.14 -11.09
C GLY A 234 6.21 9.00 -12.59
N LYS A 235 7.34 8.43 -13.00
CA LYS A 235 7.65 8.13 -14.42
C LYS A 235 6.65 7.15 -15.01
N GLN A 236 6.30 6.11 -14.26
CA GLN A 236 5.37 5.08 -14.70
C GLN A 236 3.95 5.64 -14.89
N LEU A 237 3.54 6.61 -14.08
CA LEU A 237 2.25 7.28 -14.28
C LEU A 237 2.17 7.98 -15.66
N ASN A 238 3.27 8.55 -16.16
CA ASN A 238 3.31 9.15 -17.50
C ASN A 238 3.03 8.10 -18.59
N TYR A 239 3.52 6.86 -18.40
CA TYR A 239 3.20 5.75 -19.29
C TYR A 239 1.71 5.39 -19.22
N LEU A 240 1.12 5.32 -18.03
CA LEU A 240 -0.30 5.03 -17.85
C LEU A 240 -1.19 6.10 -18.49
N LEU A 241 -0.85 7.38 -18.33
CA LEU A 241 -1.56 8.51 -18.95
C LEU A 241 -1.54 8.41 -20.48
N LYS A 242 -0.36 8.17 -21.08
CA LYS A 242 -0.20 8.05 -22.54
C LYS A 242 -0.99 6.89 -23.12
N ASN A 243 -1.05 5.77 -22.42
CA ASN A 243 -1.73 4.57 -22.86
C ASN A 243 -3.17 4.45 -22.36
N ASN A 244 -3.64 5.45 -21.59
CA ASN A 244 -4.98 5.47 -20.99
C ASN A 244 -5.31 4.22 -20.17
N ILE A 245 -4.30 3.68 -19.45
CA ILE A 245 -4.48 2.53 -18.56
C ILE A 245 -5.03 3.04 -17.23
N LYS A 246 -6.18 2.51 -16.83
CA LYS A 246 -6.96 2.95 -15.66
C LYS A 246 -7.01 1.87 -14.59
N PRO A 247 -7.36 2.22 -13.35
CA PRO A 247 -7.60 1.24 -12.30
C PRO A 247 -8.58 0.13 -12.68
N SER A 248 -9.63 0.41 -13.46
CA SER A 248 -10.58 -0.61 -13.95
C SER A 248 -9.96 -1.65 -14.89
N ASP A 249 -8.85 -1.33 -15.57
CA ASP A 249 -8.14 -2.27 -16.43
C ASP A 249 -7.25 -3.22 -15.61
N ILE A 250 -6.90 -2.82 -14.37
CA ILE A 250 -5.96 -3.51 -13.48
C ILE A 250 -6.72 -4.26 -12.38
N MET A 251 -7.61 -3.58 -11.66
CA MET A 251 -8.35 -4.12 -10.52
C MET A 251 -9.55 -4.96 -11.00
N THR A 252 -9.25 -6.05 -11.69
CA THR A 252 -10.24 -7.01 -12.20
C THR A 252 -10.57 -8.09 -11.16
N GLN A 253 -11.61 -8.90 -11.41
CA GLN A 253 -11.99 -10.04 -10.58
C GLN A 253 -10.81 -10.98 -10.28
N ASP A 254 -9.98 -11.27 -11.29
CA ASP A 254 -8.81 -12.14 -11.15
C ASP A 254 -7.69 -11.45 -10.36
N ALA A 255 -7.50 -10.15 -10.52
CA ALA A 255 -6.55 -9.37 -9.73
C ALA A 255 -6.92 -9.36 -8.24
N PHE A 256 -8.22 -9.25 -7.90
CA PHE A 256 -8.69 -9.42 -6.51
C PHE A 256 -8.44 -10.85 -6.00
N THR A 257 -8.63 -11.87 -6.84
CA THR A 257 -8.31 -13.26 -6.48
C THR A 257 -6.81 -13.42 -6.19
N ASN A 258 -5.93 -12.84 -7.00
CA ASN A 258 -4.48 -12.82 -6.77
C ASN A 258 -4.12 -12.11 -5.45
N ALA A 259 -4.75 -10.97 -5.18
CA ALA A 259 -4.52 -10.21 -3.95
C ALA A 259 -4.93 -11.01 -2.70
N ILE A 260 -6.12 -11.63 -2.70
CA ILE A 260 -6.58 -12.49 -1.60
C ILE A 260 -5.62 -13.66 -1.41
N THR A 261 -5.21 -14.32 -2.48
CA THR A 261 -4.26 -15.44 -2.44
C THR A 261 -2.93 -15.02 -1.82
N THR A 262 -2.43 -13.84 -2.18
CA THR A 262 -1.19 -13.28 -1.59
C THR A 262 -1.35 -13.00 -0.11
N VAL A 263 -2.47 -12.40 0.32
CA VAL A 263 -2.78 -12.17 1.75
C VAL A 263 -2.79 -13.49 2.53
N LEU A 264 -3.42 -14.51 1.99
CA LEU A 264 -3.49 -15.84 2.61
C LEU A 264 -2.10 -16.48 2.72
N ALA A 265 -1.31 -16.43 1.65
CA ALA A 265 0.05 -16.99 1.64
C ALA A 265 1.00 -16.28 2.62
N LEU A 266 0.84 -14.98 2.81
CA LEU A 266 1.64 -14.16 3.75
C LEU A 266 1.16 -14.25 5.21
N GLY A 267 -0.02 -14.84 5.47
CA GLY A 267 -0.64 -14.77 6.80
C GLY A 267 -1.02 -13.35 7.20
N GLY A 268 -1.49 -12.56 6.23
CA GLY A 268 -1.82 -11.15 6.41
C GLY A 268 -3.00 -10.91 7.36
N SER A 269 -3.18 -9.63 7.70
CA SER A 269 -4.23 -9.15 8.62
C SER A 269 -5.64 -9.46 8.13
N THR A 270 -6.52 -9.86 9.04
CA THR A 270 -7.96 -10.06 8.78
C THR A 270 -8.66 -8.79 8.28
N ASN A 271 -8.11 -7.61 8.57
CA ASN A 271 -8.63 -6.34 8.06
C ASN A 271 -8.61 -6.28 6.52
N ALA A 272 -7.75 -7.06 5.86
CA ALA A 272 -7.75 -7.15 4.40
C ALA A 272 -9.11 -7.58 3.83
N VAL A 273 -9.88 -8.38 4.55
CA VAL A 273 -11.25 -8.78 4.13
C VAL A 273 -12.13 -7.55 3.98
N LEU A 274 -12.19 -6.71 5.03
CA LEU A 274 -12.97 -5.46 5.02
C LEU A 274 -12.50 -4.51 3.91
N HIS A 275 -11.18 -4.41 3.72
CA HIS A 275 -10.61 -3.45 2.80
C HIS A 275 -10.76 -3.88 1.34
N LEU A 276 -10.53 -5.16 1.04
CA LEU A 276 -10.70 -5.69 -0.32
C LEU A 276 -12.17 -5.65 -0.76
N LEU A 277 -13.12 -5.93 0.13
CA LEU A 277 -14.54 -5.78 -0.15
C LEU A 277 -14.91 -4.32 -0.50
N ALA A 278 -14.39 -3.35 0.26
CA ALA A 278 -14.62 -1.94 -0.01
C ALA A 278 -13.97 -1.48 -1.31
N ILE A 279 -12.72 -1.86 -1.59
CA ILE A 279 -12.03 -1.53 -2.84
C ILE A 279 -12.77 -2.15 -4.03
N ALA A 280 -13.21 -3.41 -3.93
CA ALA A 280 -13.97 -4.09 -4.97
C ALA A 280 -15.29 -3.35 -5.27
N TYR A 281 -16.01 -2.91 -4.23
CA TYR A 281 -17.22 -2.11 -4.38
C TYR A 281 -16.97 -0.83 -5.18
N GLU A 282 -15.90 -0.08 -4.84
CA GLU A 282 -15.55 1.18 -5.53
C GLU A 282 -15.10 0.96 -6.99
N THR A 283 -14.59 -0.21 -7.29
CA THR A 283 -14.17 -0.57 -8.67
C THR A 283 -15.28 -1.24 -9.48
N GLY A 284 -16.45 -1.49 -8.88
CA GLY A 284 -17.56 -2.19 -9.50
C GLY A 284 -17.32 -3.71 -9.68
N VAL A 285 -16.39 -4.29 -8.93
CA VAL A 285 -16.09 -5.73 -8.96
C VAL A 285 -16.93 -6.45 -7.89
N GLU A 286 -17.64 -7.49 -8.28
CA GLU A 286 -18.41 -8.32 -7.37
C GLU A 286 -17.48 -9.23 -6.56
N LEU A 287 -17.28 -8.91 -5.29
CA LEU A 287 -16.49 -9.70 -4.37
C LEU A 287 -17.33 -10.05 -3.13
N SER A 288 -17.42 -11.35 -2.82
CA SER A 288 -18.11 -11.82 -1.64
C SER A 288 -17.15 -12.31 -0.56
N ILE A 289 -17.59 -12.31 0.69
CA ILE A 289 -16.82 -12.87 1.81
C ILE A 289 -16.59 -14.39 1.65
N ASP A 290 -17.52 -15.09 0.98
CA ASP A 290 -17.36 -16.52 0.71
C ASP A 290 -16.16 -16.84 -0.20
N LYS A 291 -15.72 -15.89 -1.03
CA LYS A 291 -14.53 -16.04 -1.86
C LYS A 291 -13.25 -16.19 -1.00
N PHE A 292 -13.18 -15.46 0.12
CA PHE A 292 -12.05 -15.57 1.06
C PHE A 292 -12.03 -16.95 1.72
N ASP A 293 -13.18 -17.47 2.17
CA ASP A 293 -13.28 -18.81 2.73
C ASP A 293 -12.91 -19.88 1.69
N GLN A 294 -13.42 -19.76 0.47
CA GLN A 294 -13.09 -20.69 -0.62
C GLN A 294 -11.59 -20.74 -0.89
N LEU A 295 -10.93 -19.60 -1.00
CA LEU A 295 -9.49 -19.53 -1.28
C LEU A 295 -8.67 -20.02 -0.09
N SER A 296 -9.07 -19.72 1.16
CA SER A 296 -8.34 -20.13 2.36
C SER A 296 -8.25 -21.66 2.54
N ARG A 297 -9.12 -22.42 1.89
CA ARG A 297 -9.07 -23.88 1.91
C ARG A 297 -7.99 -24.45 1.00
N ASN A 298 -7.56 -23.69 0.00
CA ASN A 298 -6.66 -24.16 -1.05
C ASN A 298 -5.29 -23.47 -1.02
N VAL A 299 -5.19 -22.30 -0.43
CA VAL A 299 -3.95 -21.52 -0.36
C VAL A 299 -3.24 -21.82 0.97
N PRO A 300 -2.04 -22.40 0.96
CA PRO A 300 -1.26 -22.64 2.16
C PRO A 300 -0.66 -21.35 2.69
N HIS A 301 -0.47 -21.28 4.02
CA HIS A 301 0.30 -20.21 4.66
C HIS A 301 1.80 -20.49 4.49
N LEU A 302 2.49 -19.62 3.76
CA LEU A 302 3.86 -19.83 3.36
C LEU A 302 4.89 -19.01 4.17
N ALA A 303 4.50 -17.83 4.66
CA ALA A 303 5.43 -16.89 5.28
C ALA A 303 5.43 -16.98 6.81
N ASP A 304 6.62 -17.10 7.41
CA ASP A 304 6.82 -17.14 8.89
C ASP A 304 6.94 -15.71 9.45
N MET A 305 5.92 -14.86 9.21
CA MET A 305 5.96 -13.43 9.51
C MET A 305 5.33 -13.08 10.87
N LYS A 306 5.89 -12.09 11.59
CA LYS A 306 5.25 -11.45 12.74
C LYS A 306 3.85 -10.90 12.31
N PRO A 307 2.79 -10.96 13.15
CA PRO A 307 2.83 -11.23 14.60
C PRO A 307 2.88 -12.72 15.00
N PHE A 308 2.57 -13.64 14.09
CA PHE A 308 2.45 -15.08 14.44
C PHE A 308 3.74 -15.86 14.19
N GLY A 309 4.62 -15.36 13.33
CA GLY A 309 5.91 -15.94 12.99
C GLY A 309 7.10 -15.17 13.57
N LYS A 310 8.26 -15.33 12.94
CA LYS A 310 9.56 -14.82 13.44
C LYS A 310 10.02 -13.56 12.72
N TYR A 311 9.71 -13.43 11.41
CA TYR A 311 10.33 -12.46 10.52
C TYR A 311 9.53 -11.17 10.39
N HIS A 312 10.23 -10.08 10.10
CA HIS A 312 9.68 -8.75 9.84
C HIS A 312 9.68 -8.44 8.33
N MET A 313 9.05 -7.34 7.93
CA MET A 313 8.98 -6.94 6.52
C MET A 313 10.37 -6.73 5.88
N VAL A 314 11.33 -6.23 6.63
CA VAL A 314 12.71 -6.09 6.15
C VAL A 314 13.30 -7.44 5.71
N ASN A 315 13.00 -8.53 6.41
CA ASN A 315 13.47 -9.86 6.03
C ASN A 315 12.78 -10.36 4.75
N LEU A 316 11.51 -10.01 4.55
CA LEU A 316 10.83 -10.27 3.28
C LEU A 316 11.48 -9.46 2.14
N ASN A 317 11.82 -8.19 2.37
CA ASN A 317 12.53 -7.36 1.40
C ASN A 317 13.89 -7.95 1.00
N GLU A 318 14.67 -8.40 1.97
CA GLU A 318 16.00 -9.00 1.75
C GLU A 318 16.00 -10.21 0.82
N ILE A 319 14.91 -10.98 0.81
CA ILE A 319 14.76 -12.15 -0.07
C ILE A 319 14.11 -11.82 -1.42
N GLY A 320 13.76 -10.55 -1.67
CA GLY A 320 13.18 -10.07 -2.93
C GLY A 320 11.71 -9.69 -2.85
N GLY A 321 11.13 -9.57 -1.67
CA GLY A 321 9.81 -8.98 -1.42
C GLY A 321 8.62 -9.81 -1.91
N VAL A 322 7.51 -9.12 -2.12
CA VAL A 322 6.25 -9.72 -2.63
C VAL A 322 6.43 -10.42 -3.99
N PRO A 323 7.30 -9.96 -4.92
CA PRO A 323 7.54 -10.68 -6.17
C PRO A 323 7.99 -12.12 -5.99
N VAL A 324 8.79 -12.43 -4.96
CA VAL A 324 9.22 -13.81 -4.68
C VAL A 324 8.03 -14.66 -4.22
N VAL A 325 7.16 -14.11 -3.38
CA VAL A 325 5.91 -14.79 -2.97
C VAL A 325 5.04 -15.06 -4.19
N SER A 326 4.80 -14.04 -5.01
CA SER A 326 4.00 -14.14 -6.23
C SER A 326 4.60 -15.15 -7.22
N LYS A 327 5.94 -15.22 -7.32
CA LYS A 327 6.62 -16.22 -8.16
C LYS A 327 6.35 -17.65 -7.68
N ILE A 328 6.44 -17.90 -6.36
CA ILE A 328 6.10 -19.21 -5.78
C ILE A 328 4.64 -19.57 -6.05
N LEU A 329 3.72 -18.61 -5.85
CA LEU A 329 2.30 -18.81 -6.10
C LEU A 329 2.02 -19.11 -7.59
N LEU A 330 2.69 -18.41 -8.50
CA LEU A 330 2.57 -18.60 -9.94
C LEU A 330 3.05 -19.98 -10.38
N GLU A 331 4.23 -20.41 -9.93
CA GLU A 331 4.79 -21.73 -10.25
C GLU A 331 3.91 -22.88 -9.75
N ASN A 332 3.13 -22.63 -8.69
CA ASN A 332 2.17 -23.58 -8.15
C ASN A 332 0.72 -23.37 -8.65
N LYS A 333 0.52 -22.51 -9.68
CA LYS A 333 -0.79 -22.25 -10.32
C LYS A 333 -1.86 -21.72 -9.37
N LEU A 334 -1.45 -20.98 -8.34
CA LEU A 334 -2.33 -20.41 -7.33
C LEU A 334 -2.79 -18.99 -7.67
N ILE A 335 -2.11 -18.30 -8.61
CA ILE A 335 -2.49 -16.98 -9.10
C ILE A 335 -2.62 -16.96 -10.63
N ASN A 336 -3.42 -16.01 -11.13
CA ASN A 336 -3.60 -15.77 -12.55
C ASN A 336 -2.46 -14.87 -13.09
N PRO A 337 -1.64 -15.34 -14.06
CA PRO A 337 -0.55 -14.57 -14.64
C PRO A 337 -0.99 -13.45 -15.58
N ASP A 338 -2.22 -13.51 -16.12
CA ASP A 338 -2.67 -12.65 -17.22
C ASP A 338 -3.21 -11.29 -16.75
N CYS A 339 -3.27 -11.08 -15.42
CA CYS A 339 -3.73 -9.81 -14.85
C CYS A 339 -2.79 -8.66 -15.22
N MET A 340 -3.34 -7.59 -15.79
CA MET A 340 -2.62 -6.35 -16.10
C MET A 340 -2.14 -5.65 -14.83
N THR A 341 -1.02 -4.94 -14.91
CA THR A 341 -0.47 -4.14 -13.82
C THR A 341 -0.12 -2.72 -14.27
N VAL A 342 0.18 -1.85 -13.32
CA VAL A 342 0.67 -0.48 -13.60
C VAL A 342 1.94 -0.45 -14.45
N THR A 343 2.69 -1.55 -14.58
CA THR A 343 3.86 -1.59 -15.47
C THR A 343 3.48 -1.62 -16.95
N GLY A 344 2.20 -1.79 -17.28
CA GLY A 344 1.73 -2.04 -18.63
C GLY A 344 2.03 -3.46 -19.12
N ARG A 345 2.42 -4.34 -18.22
CA ARG A 345 2.68 -5.77 -18.42
C ARG A 345 1.79 -6.59 -17.51
N THR A 346 1.65 -7.86 -17.84
CA THR A 346 0.94 -8.81 -16.97
C THR A 346 1.78 -9.19 -15.73
N VAL A 347 1.11 -9.78 -14.74
CA VAL A 347 1.77 -10.36 -13.55
C VAL A 347 2.80 -11.40 -13.98
N GLY A 348 2.44 -12.29 -14.92
CA GLY A 348 3.36 -13.32 -15.45
C GLY A 348 4.62 -12.74 -16.05
N GLU A 349 4.50 -11.73 -16.92
CA GLU A 349 5.63 -11.05 -17.56
C GLU A 349 6.53 -10.33 -16.56
N ASN A 350 5.96 -9.72 -15.51
CA ASN A 350 6.73 -9.07 -14.44
C ASN A 350 7.53 -10.10 -13.62
N LEU A 351 7.02 -11.33 -13.48
CA LEU A 351 7.63 -12.38 -12.68
C LEU A 351 8.62 -13.28 -13.47
N GLU A 352 8.76 -13.09 -14.79
CA GLU A 352 9.65 -13.94 -15.61
C GLU A 352 11.09 -14.00 -15.08
N LYS A 353 11.64 -12.84 -14.67
CA LYS A 353 13.03 -12.70 -14.24
C LYS A 353 13.21 -12.82 -12.73
N VAL A 354 12.12 -12.95 -11.98
CA VAL A 354 12.18 -13.09 -10.50
C VAL A 354 12.75 -14.48 -10.19
N GLN A 355 13.76 -14.48 -9.33
CA GLN A 355 14.39 -15.70 -8.84
C GLN A 355 14.05 -15.93 -7.39
N ILE A 356 13.75 -17.18 -7.05
CA ILE A 356 13.48 -17.57 -5.65
C ILE A 356 14.81 -17.93 -5.01
N PRO A 357 15.24 -17.20 -3.93
CA PRO A 357 16.50 -17.52 -3.26
C PRO A 357 16.47 -18.92 -2.63
N LYS A 358 17.52 -19.70 -2.83
CA LYS A 358 17.62 -21.09 -2.33
C LYS A 358 17.86 -21.18 -0.82
N ASN A 359 18.58 -20.19 -0.26
CA ASN A 359 19.00 -20.20 1.13
C ASN A 359 18.24 -19.11 1.90
N GLN A 360 16.95 -19.32 2.13
CA GLN A 360 16.11 -18.43 2.93
C GLN A 360 15.08 -19.27 3.73
N ASN A 361 14.64 -18.75 4.85
CA ASN A 361 13.69 -19.40 5.77
C ASN A 361 12.45 -18.51 6.02
N VAL A 362 12.32 -17.38 5.34
CA VAL A 362 11.21 -16.44 5.52
C VAL A 362 9.94 -16.98 4.90
N ILE A 363 10.06 -17.65 3.74
CA ILE A 363 8.95 -18.22 2.98
C ILE A 363 9.20 -19.70 2.73
N SER A 364 8.21 -20.51 3.07
CA SER A 364 8.14 -21.94 2.79
C SER A 364 7.54 -22.18 1.39
N PHE A 365 7.61 -23.41 0.92
CA PHE A 365 7.00 -23.84 -0.34
C PHE A 365 5.67 -24.57 -0.07
N PRO A 366 4.75 -24.63 -1.06
CA PRO A 366 3.43 -25.26 -0.91
C PRO A 366 3.45 -26.75 -0.57
N ASP A 367 4.52 -27.47 -0.90
CA ASP A 367 4.74 -28.89 -0.54
C ASP A 367 5.20 -29.06 0.92
N ASN A 368 5.74 -28.01 1.54
CA ASN A 368 6.12 -27.99 2.95
C ASN A 368 5.80 -26.61 3.57
N PRO A 369 4.53 -26.23 3.67
CA PRO A 369 4.13 -24.90 4.09
C PRO A 369 4.37 -24.66 5.58
N TYR A 370 4.47 -23.38 5.98
CA TYR A 370 4.49 -23.00 7.40
C TYR A 370 3.26 -23.52 8.14
N GLN A 371 2.08 -23.39 7.52
CA GLN A 371 0.83 -24.02 7.96
C GLN A 371 -0.02 -24.45 6.76
N MET A 372 -0.66 -25.62 6.86
CA MET A 372 -1.52 -26.14 5.78
C MET A 372 -2.80 -25.33 5.54
N ARG A 373 -3.25 -24.55 6.51
CA ARG A 373 -4.44 -23.69 6.43
C ARG A 373 -4.19 -22.38 7.14
N VAL A 374 -4.63 -21.30 6.52
CA VAL A 374 -4.62 -19.97 7.15
C VAL A 374 -5.76 -19.87 8.15
N ALA A 375 -5.53 -19.18 9.26
CA ALA A 375 -6.53 -18.95 10.32
C ALA A 375 -7.69 -18.01 9.91
N LEU A 376 -7.79 -17.58 8.65
CA LEU A 376 -8.92 -16.86 8.08
C LEU A 376 -10.10 -17.82 7.85
N GLN A 377 -10.62 -18.42 8.93
CA GLN A 377 -11.94 -19.02 8.88
C GLN A 377 -12.99 -17.93 8.92
N SER A 378 -13.85 -17.86 7.89
CA SER A 378 -15.02 -17.00 7.96
C SER A 378 -15.87 -17.48 9.15
N LEU A 379 -15.94 -16.67 10.20
CA LEU A 379 -16.95 -16.83 11.24
C LEU A 379 -18.29 -16.52 10.58
N LYS A 380 -18.97 -17.57 10.08
CA LYS A 380 -20.41 -17.49 9.83
C LYS A 380 -21.07 -17.39 11.20
N VAL A 381 -21.34 -16.16 11.62
CA VAL A 381 -22.27 -15.95 12.73
C VAL A 381 -23.66 -16.30 12.17
N HIS A 382 -24.24 -17.37 12.70
CA HIS A 382 -25.61 -17.78 12.45
C HIS A 382 -26.57 -16.88 13.22
#